data_84b22a9c7b909db150ff7b55f75c4281
#
_entry.id   84b22a9c7b909db150ff7b55f75c4281
#
_cell.length_a   1.000
_cell.length_b   1.000
_cell.length_c   1.000
_cell.angle_alpha   90.00
_cell.angle_beta   90.00
_cell.angle_gamma   90.00
#
_symmetry.space_group_name_H-M   'P 1'
#
loop_
_entity.id
_entity.type
_entity.pdbx_description
1 polymer ?
#
loop_
_entity_poly.entity_id
_entity_poly.type
_entity_poly.pdbx_seq_one_letter_code
_entity_poly.pdbx_strand_id
1 'polypeptide(L)'
;MNSPRWVIHPILIFLLSIAALGLSLFLYIYWYMEANIGLRSVIERFNLDRDQVLASQTWMVILVLSLLVGIILLGIFGIFVYGQKMLQLYRLQNNFINSFTHELKTPVTSLKLFLQTFSKHELARAEQLKYIQFMISDVARLTENINRILNLARIESKSYANEFVDTDLITAMNLFISNNKHLFQNGNIRIHPPESELPTLRVNLPLFDMMLMNLLTNAVKYNNSPQPTVDVGFEIHPRKLIIRFADNGIGIEKKELRKIFRKFYQVGRAEDMSAKGSGLGLYLVQNIARIHKWKVEAHSQGIGKGSTFSLTLPV
;
A
#
# COMPACT_ATOMS: atom_id res chain seq x y z
N MET A 1 27.84 -3.16 -8.14
CA MET A 1 28.39 -1.90 -7.60
C MET A 1 28.16 -1.91 -6.11
N ASN A 2 29.25 -2.05 -5.32
CA ASN A 2 29.20 -2.08 -3.87
C ASN A 2 28.74 -0.69 -3.35
N SER A 3 27.59 -0.61 -2.71
CA SER A 3 27.20 0.58 -1.94
C SER A 3 28.25 0.82 -0.86
N PRO A 4 28.73 2.07 -0.67
CA PRO A 4 29.71 2.34 0.34
C PRO A 4 29.12 2.01 1.72
N ARG A 5 29.81 1.18 2.48
CA ARG A 5 29.51 0.78 3.87
C ARG A 5 29.54 1.94 4.89
N TRP A 6 29.51 3.19 4.44
CA TRP A 6 29.63 4.42 5.26
C TRP A 6 28.29 5.05 5.64
N VAL A 7 27.16 4.44 5.26
CA VAL A 7 25.89 4.89 5.81
C VAL A 7 25.76 4.28 7.21
N ILE A 8 26.23 5.02 8.21
CA ILE A 8 25.97 4.72 9.63
C ILE A 8 24.48 4.40 9.75
N HIS A 9 24.16 3.23 10.29
CA HIS A 9 22.76 2.77 10.34
C HIS A 9 21.90 3.85 11.02
N PRO A 10 20.75 4.28 10.45
CA PRO A 10 19.94 5.37 11.01
C PRO A 10 19.59 5.21 12.49
N ILE A 11 19.45 3.96 12.93
CA ILE A 11 19.26 3.62 14.35
C ILE A 11 20.46 4.03 15.20
N LEU A 12 21.67 3.87 14.70
CA LEU A 12 22.89 4.20 15.44
C LEU A 12 23.04 5.72 15.56
N ILE A 13 22.73 6.48 14.50
CA ILE A 13 22.69 7.97 14.55
C ILE A 13 21.65 8.42 15.57
N PHE A 14 20.46 7.82 15.56
CA PHE A 14 19.39 8.13 16.51
C PHE A 14 19.81 7.85 17.96
N LEU A 15 20.41 6.70 18.24
CA LEU A 15 20.91 6.36 19.58
C LEU A 15 22.03 7.29 20.04
N LEU A 16 22.98 7.63 19.16
CA LEU A 16 24.05 8.61 19.45
C LEU A 16 23.49 9.99 19.75
N SER A 17 22.46 10.43 19.00
CA SER A 17 21.82 11.73 19.25
C SER A 17 21.12 11.79 20.62
N ILE A 18 20.45 10.71 21.02
CA ILE A 18 19.83 10.58 22.37
C ILE A 18 20.91 10.60 23.44
N ALA A 19 21.99 9.83 23.27
CA ALA A 19 23.09 9.77 24.24
C ALA A 19 23.79 11.14 24.37
N ALA A 20 24.04 11.84 23.27
CA ALA A 20 24.66 13.16 23.28
C ALA A 20 23.78 14.21 23.98
N LEU A 21 22.47 14.22 23.71
CA LEU A 21 21.53 15.11 24.39
C LEU A 21 21.41 14.81 25.89
N GLY A 22 21.37 13.53 26.26
CA GLY A 22 21.34 13.11 27.67
C GLY A 22 22.61 13.51 28.42
N LEU A 23 23.76 13.32 27.78
CA LEU A 23 25.07 13.74 28.34
C LEU A 23 25.14 15.28 28.47
N SER A 24 24.69 16.01 27.47
CA SER A 24 24.64 17.48 27.48
C SER A 24 23.78 18.01 28.64
N LEU A 25 22.58 17.44 28.83
CA LEU A 25 21.68 17.80 29.92
C LEU A 25 22.31 17.47 31.30
N PHE A 26 22.92 16.29 31.42
CA PHE A 26 23.61 15.87 32.67
C PHE A 26 24.75 16.82 33.00
N LEU A 27 25.62 17.15 32.05
CA LEU A 27 26.75 18.08 32.25
C LEU A 27 26.23 19.46 32.62
N TYR A 28 25.18 19.97 31.96
CA TYR A 28 24.59 21.25 32.31
C TYR A 28 24.04 21.28 33.74
N ILE A 29 23.29 20.28 34.16
CA ILE A 29 22.79 20.21 35.54
C ILE A 29 23.90 20.11 36.54
N TYR A 30 24.94 19.32 36.26
CA TYR A 30 26.12 19.15 37.11
C TYR A 30 26.85 20.49 37.32
N TRP A 31 27.23 21.17 36.21
CA TRP A 31 27.92 22.47 36.29
C TRP A 31 27.06 23.57 36.92
N TYR A 32 25.76 23.56 36.67
CA TYR A 32 24.84 24.51 37.30
C TYR A 32 24.76 24.32 38.82
N MET A 33 24.69 23.07 39.29
CA MET A 33 24.71 22.75 40.73
C MET A 33 26.04 23.16 41.38
N GLU A 34 27.17 22.87 40.74
CA GLU A 34 28.51 23.24 41.19
C GLU A 34 28.68 24.76 41.31
N ALA A 35 28.22 25.49 40.28
CA ALA A 35 28.22 26.97 40.30
C ALA A 35 27.35 27.53 41.44
N ASN A 36 26.20 26.98 41.71
CA ASN A 36 25.34 27.38 42.83
C ASN A 36 25.97 27.13 44.21
N ILE A 37 26.69 26.01 44.38
CA ILE A 37 27.41 25.71 45.61
C ILE A 37 28.57 26.70 45.83
N GLY A 38 29.32 26.99 44.75
CA GLY A 38 30.39 28.00 44.79
C GLY A 38 29.84 29.37 45.14
N LEU A 39 28.71 29.79 44.55
CA LEU A 39 28.10 31.09 44.81
C LEU A 39 27.60 31.18 46.29
N ARG A 40 27.03 30.12 46.84
CA ARG A 40 26.64 30.10 48.26
C ARG A 40 27.83 30.31 49.20
N SER A 41 28.98 29.67 48.94
CA SER A 41 30.19 29.81 49.75
C SER A 41 30.76 31.28 49.70
N VAL A 42 30.58 31.97 48.57
CA VAL A 42 30.98 33.39 48.45
C VAL A 42 30.02 34.30 49.24
N ILE A 43 28.69 34.07 49.15
CA ILE A 43 27.66 34.82 49.88
C ILE A 43 27.91 34.71 51.39
N GLU A 44 28.15 33.51 51.90
CA GLU A 44 28.45 33.28 53.33
C GLU A 44 29.75 33.98 53.77
N ARG A 45 30.76 33.95 52.92
CA ARG A 45 32.10 34.51 53.23
C ARG A 45 32.10 36.04 53.27
N PHE A 46 31.21 36.72 52.44
CA PHE A 46 31.15 38.16 52.33
C PHE A 46 29.94 38.77 53.02
N ASN A 47 29.13 37.97 53.74
CA ASN A 47 27.91 38.40 54.43
C ASN A 47 26.90 39.18 53.53
N LEU A 48 26.78 38.72 52.24
CA LEU A 48 25.88 39.38 51.27
C LEU A 48 24.44 38.96 51.50
N ASP A 49 23.50 39.85 51.16
CA ASP A 49 22.09 39.57 51.27
C ASP A 49 21.68 38.44 50.30
N ARG A 50 21.25 37.32 50.82
CA ARG A 50 20.97 36.08 50.10
C ARG A 50 19.86 36.27 49.08
N ASP A 51 18.85 37.07 49.37
CA ASP A 51 17.66 37.25 48.55
C ASP A 51 17.93 38.15 47.32
N GLN A 52 18.96 39.01 47.38
CA GLN A 52 19.40 39.85 46.26
C GLN A 52 20.32 39.13 45.25
N VAL A 53 21.04 38.10 45.68
CA VAL A 53 22.06 37.42 44.86
C VAL A 53 21.52 36.09 44.30
N LEU A 54 20.61 35.40 45.01
CA LEU A 54 20.07 34.11 44.63
C LEU A 54 18.60 34.17 44.14
N ALA A 55 18.22 35.26 43.50
CA ALA A 55 16.84 35.46 43.02
C ALA A 55 16.35 34.46 41.94
N SER A 56 17.21 33.61 41.39
CA SER A 56 16.77 32.64 40.37
C SER A 56 16.30 31.33 41.03
N GLN A 57 15.07 30.98 40.77
CA GLN A 57 14.50 29.67 41.15
C GLN A 57 15.14 28.57 40.31
N THR A 58 16.23 27.94 40.84
CA THR A 58 17.03 26.89 40.19
C THR A 58 16.17 25.77 39.58
N TRP A 59 15.09 25.38 40.25
CA TRP A 59 14.18 24.35 39.77
C TRP A 59 13.46 24.73 38.48
N MET A 60 13.14 26.04 38.30
CA MET A 60 12.47 26.52 37.09
C MET A 60 13.37 26.43 35.86
N VAL A 61 14.67 26.75 36.02
CA VAL A 61 15.67 26.63 34.94
C VAL A 61 15.83 25.16 34.52
N ILE A 62 15.95 24.24 35.50
CA ILE A 62 16.05 22.80 35.23
C ILE A 62 14.77 22.30 34.52
N LEU A 63 13.59 22.73 34.96
CA LEU A 63 12.32 22.34 34.38
C LEU A 63 12.23 22.81 32.92
N VAL A 64 12.53 24.10 32.65
CA VAL A 64 12.47 24.65 31.27
C VAL A 64 13.44 23.91 30.33
N LEU A 65 14.67 23.66 30.79
CA LEU A 65 15.66 22.92 30.01
C LEU A 65 15.25 21.47 29.76
N SER A 66 14.75 20.78 30.78
CA SER A 66 14.24 19.41 30.63
C SER A 66 13.09 19.33 29.65
N LEU A 67 12.19 20.34 29.68
CA LEU A 67 11.10 20.46 28.72
C LEU A 67 11.60 20.66 27.29
N LEU A 68 12.58 21.58 27.08
CA LEU A 68 13.18 21.83 25.78
C LEU A 68 13.87 20.58 25.22
N VAL A 69 14.66 19.88 26.03
CA VAL A 69 15.29 18.62 25.63
C VAL A 69 14.23 17.58 25.27
N GLY A 70 13.14 17.49 26.05
CA GLY A 70 12.01 16.60 25.74
C GLY A 70 11.38 16.89 24.36
N ILE A 71 11.15 18.16 24.04
CA ILE A 71 10.63 18.59 22.74
C ILE A 71 11.58 18.21 21.60
N ILE A 72 12.90 18.45 21.78
CA ILE A 72 13.91 18.09 20.78
C ILE A 72 13.92 16.56 20.56
N LEU A 73 13.88 15.77 21.62
CA LEU A 73 13.84 14.30 21.53
C LEU A 73 12.59 13.81 20.79
N LEU A 74 11.42 14.40 21.06
CA LEU A 74 10.19 14.10 20.34
C LEU A 74 10.30 14.45 18.85
N GLY A 75 10.93 15.58 18.52
CA GLY A 75 11.19 15.98 17.14
C GLY A 75 12.11 14.98 16.41
N ILE A 76 13.22 14.61 17.04
CA ILE A 76 14.18 13.62 16.49
C ILE A 76 13.49 12.26 16.30
N PHE A 77 12.70 11.81 17.27
CA PHE A 77 11.91 10.57 17.16
C PHE A 77 10.92 10.63 15.99
N GLY A 78 10.21 11.77 15.83
CA GLY A 78 9.30 11.98 14.72
C GLY A 78 10.00 11.90 13.36
N ILE A 79 11.15 12.54 13.20
CA ILE A 79 11.99 12.51 11.99
C ILE A 79 12.48 11.07 11.72
N PHE A 80 12.92 10.36 12.75
CA PHE A 80 13.36 8.97 12.63
C PHE A 80 12.24 8.05 12.13
N VAL A 81 11.05 8.11 12.74
CA VAL A 81 9.88 7.31 12.34
C VAL A 81 9.46 7.65 10.91
N TYR A 82 9.46 8.95 10.55
CA TYR A 82 9.15 9.40 9.20
C TYR A 82 10.16 8.86 8.18
N GLY A 83 11.45 8.96 8.48
CA GLY A 83 12.53 8.45 7.64
C GLY A 83 12.43 6.93 7.41
N GLN A 84 12.11 6.14 8.44
CA GLN A 84 11.89 4.69 8.31
C GLN A 84 10.71 4.37 7.38
N LYS A 85 9.61 5.12 7.50
CA LYS A 85 8.46 4.96 6.60
C LYS A 85 8.81 5.32 5.15
N MET A 86 9.57 6.39 4.94
CA MET A 86 10.00 6.83 3.61
C MET A 86 10.93 5.79 2.96
N LEU A 87 11.90 5.25 3.70
CA LEU A 87 12.79 4.18 3.22
C LEU A 87 12.01 2.91 2.84
N GLN A 88 11.01 2.54 3.64
CA GLN A 88 10.13 1.41 3.31
C GLN A 88 9.35 1.67 2.02
N LEU A 89 8.78 2.86 1.87
CA LEU A 89 8.04 3.25 0.65
C LEU A 89 8.96 3.22 -0.58
N TYR A 90 10.17 3.77 -0.46
CA TYR A 90 11.18 3.76 -1.52
C TYR A 90 11.57 2.35 -1.94
N ARG A 91 11.78 1.44 -0.98
CA ARG A 91 12.07 0.01 -1.28
C ARG A 91 10.90 -0.65 -2.03
N LEU A 92 9.66 -0.41 -1.59
CA LEU A 92 8.47 -0.95 -2.25
C LEU A 92 8.35 -0.41 -3.68
N GLN A 93 8.62 0.88 -3.89
CA GLN A 93 8.61 1.50 -5.22
C GLN A 93 9.71 0.92 -6.12
N ASN A 94 10.93 0.74 -5.64
CA ASN A 94 12.01 0.14 -6.41
C ASN A 94 11.71 -1.31 -6.77
N ASN A 95 11.17 -2.10 -5.84
CA ASN A 95 10.77 -3.48 -6.12
C ASN A 95 9.68 -3.52 -7.19
N PHE A 96 8.72 -2.59 -7.14
CA PHE A 96 7.70 -2.47 -8.18
C PHE A 96 8.31 -2.14 -9.54
N ILE A 97 9.21 -1.13 -9.63
CA ILE A 97 9.86 -0.74 -10.89
C ILE A 97 10.63 -1.92 -11.47
N ASN A 98 11.39 -2.66 -10.64
CA ASN A 98 12.15 -3.82 -11.07
C ASN A 98 11.21 -4.95 -11.57
N SER A 99 10.20 -5.31 -10.78
CA SER A 99 9.22 -6.34 -11.16
C SER A 99 8.49 -5.97 -12.45
N PHE A 100 8.04 -4.71 -12.55
CA PHE A 100 7.33 -4.22 -13.71
C PHE A 100 8.21 -4.19 -14.98
N THR A 101 9.47 -3.77 -14.84
CA THR A 101 10.45 -3.82 -15.93
C THR A 101 10.67 -5.25 -16.42
N HIS A 102 10.72 -6.22 -15.51
CA HIS A 102 10.80 -7.65 -15.85
C HIS A 102 9.52 -8.14 -16.55
N GLU A 103 8.34 -7.75 -16.06
CA GLU A 103 7.06 -8.12 -16.67
C GLU A 103 6.85 -7.53 -18.08
N LEU A 104 7.47 -6.39 -18.39
CA LEU A 104 7.50 -5.84 -19.75
C LEU A 104 8.58 -6.48 -20.64
N LYS A 105 9.76 -6.74 -20.07
CA LYS A 105 10.90 -7.28 -20.84
C LYS A 105 10.62 -8.68 -21.38
N THR A 106 9.95 -9.53 -20.62
CA THR A 106 9.67 -10.92 -20.99
C THR A 106 8.88 -11.03 -22.30
N PRO A 107 7.67 -10.43 -22.43
CA PRO A 107 6.91 -10.51 -23.68
C PRO A 107 7.60 -9.79 -24.85
N VAL A 108 8.34 -8.70 -24.61
CA VAL A 108 9.13 -8.04 -25.65
C VAL A 108 10.24 -8.95 -26.18
N THR A 109 10.91 -9.67 -25.28
CA THR A 109 11.97 -10.62 -25.67
C THR A 109 11.39 -11.80 -26.44
N SER A 110 10.26 -12.34 -26.00
CA SER A 110 9.51 -13.41 -26.68
C SER A 110 9.08 -12.99 -28.10
N LEU A 111 8.47 -11.82 -28.23
CA LEU A 111 8.09 -11.23 -29.53
C LEU A 111 9.31 -11.08 -30.46
N LYS A 112 10.42 -10.55 -29.94
CA LYS A 112 11.68 -10.42 -30.69
C LYS A 112 12.18 -11.78 -31.19
N LEU A 113 12.13 -12.80 -30.32
CA LEU A 113 12.57 -14.16 -30.69
C LEU A 113 11.71 -14.76 -31.79
N PHE A 114 10.37 -14.66 -31.67
CA PHE A 114 9.47 -15.16 -32.71
C PHE A 114 9.68 -14.44 -34.04
N LEU A 115 9.79 -13.10 -34.02
CA LEU A 115 10.09 -12.33 -35.25
C LEU A 115 11.44 -12.71 -35.88
N GLN A 116 12.46 -12.94 -35.06
CA GLN A 116 13.76 -13.43 -35.56
C GLN A 116 13.66 -14.84 -36.15
N THR A 117 12.82 -15.71 -35.56
CA THR A 117 12.57 -17.06 -36.09
C THR A 117 11.89 -16.97 -37.46
N PHE A 118 10.86 -16.13 -37.61
CA PHE A 118 10.21 -15.89 -38.90
C PHE A 118 11.15 -15.31 -39.95
N SER A 119 12.11 -14.48 -39.56
CA SER A 119 13.07 -13.86 -40.46
C SER A 119 14.15 -14.83 -40.95
N LYS A 120 14.47 -15.89 -40.18
CA LYS A 120 15.61 -16.79 -40.46
C LYS A 120 15.19 -18.15 -40.99
N HIS A 121 13.95 -18.56 -40.78
CA HIS A 121 13.48 -19.90 -41.10
C HIS A 121 12.16 -19.87 -41.85
N GLU A 122 12.06 -20.72 -42.86
CA GLU A 122 10.79 -21.07 -43.49
C GLU A 122 10.05 -22.05 -42.56
N LEU A 123 8.89 -21.64 -42.06
CA LEU A 123 8.08 -22.42 -41.10
C LEU A 123 6.87 -23.00 -41.81
N ALA A 124 6.48 -24.22 -41.47
CA ALA A 124 5.22 -24.79 -41.88
C ALA A 124 4.03 -23.92 -41.39
N ARG A 125 2.95 -23.89 -42.18
CA ARG A 125 1.78 -23.02 -41.87
C ARG A 125 1.20 -23.20 -40.45
N ALA A 126 1.17 -24.45 -39.99
CA ALA A 126 0.72 -24.78 -38.65
C ALA A 126 1.58 -24.14 -37.54
N GLU A 127 2.92 -24.17 -37.72
CA GLU A 127 3.86 -23.55 -36.79
C GLU A 127 3.78 -22.02 -36.83
N GLN A 128 3.63 -21.44 -38.03
CA GLN A 128 3.41 -20.00 -38.17
C GLN A 128 2.20 -19.56 -37.38
N LEU A 129 1.05 -20.24 -37.51
CA LEU A 129 -0.18 -19.90 -36.79
C LEU A 129 0.00 -20.01 -35.27
N LYS A 130 0.72 -21.04 -34.80
CA LYS A 130 1.03 -21.22 -33.37
C LYS A 130 1.87 -20.06 -32.84
N TYR A 131 2.93 -19.65 -33.52
CA TYR A 131 3.78 -18.53 -33.09
C TYR A 131 3.04 -17.18 -33.14
N ILE A 132 2.18 -16.98 -34.14
CA ILE A 132 1.32 -15.78 -34.24
C ILE A 132 0.39 -15.72 -33.01
N GLN A 133 -0.21 -16.84 -32.58
CA GLN A 133 -1.05 -16.86 -31.38
C GLN A 133 -0.26 -16.50 -30.13
N PHE A 134 0.98 -16.99 -29.97
CA PHE A 134 1.86 -16.60 -28.86
C PHE A 134 2.18 -15.10 -28.89
N MET A 135 2.50 -14.56 -30.09
CA MET A 135 2.75 -13.12 -30.25
C MET A 135 1.53 -12.26 -29.89
N ILE A 136 0.34 -12.67 -30.31
CA ILE A 136 -0.92 -12.00 -29.97
C ILE A 136 -1.13 -11.99 -28.44
N SER A 137 -0.89 -13.12 -27.79
CA SER A 137 -0.97 -13.24 -26.32
C SER A 137 0.04 -12.33 -25.60
N ASP A 138 1.28 -12.25 -26.10
CA ASP A 138 2.30 -11.38 -25.54
C ASP A 138 1.98 -9.89 -25.71
N VAL A 139 1.42 -9.49 -26.88
CA VAL A 139 0.91 -8.12 -27.12
C VAL A 139 -0.24 -7.78 -26.17
N ALA A 140 -1.20 -8.69 -26.01
CA ALA A 140 -2.32 -8.50 -25.08
C ALA A 140 -1.82 -8.28 -23.64
N ARG A 141 -0.85 -9.09 -23.20
CA ARG A 141 -0.21 -8.96 -21.87
C ARG A 141 0.53 -7.63 -21.69
N LEU A 142 1.25 -7.16 -22.71
CA LEU A 142 1.90 -5.84 -22.72
C LEU A 142 0.88 -4.72 -22.58
N THR A 143 -0.19 -4.77 -23.38
CA THR A 143 -1.27 -3.80 -23.36
C THR A 143 -1.94 -3.73 -21.99
N GLU A 144 -2.22 -4.88 -21.37
CA GLU A 144 -2.76 -4.94 -20.02
C GLU A 144 -1.84 -4.28 -18.99
N ASN A 145 -0.53 -4.58 -19.03
CA ASN A 145 0.45 -3.99 -18.12
C ASN A 145 0.54 -2.46 -18.29
N ILE A 146 0.56 -1.96 -19.54
CA ILE A 146 0.55 -0.51 -19.82
C ILE A 146 -0.73 0.13 -19.27
N ASN A 147 -1.88 -0.47 -19.52
CA ASN A 147 -3.17 0.04 -19.03
C ASN A 147 -3.23 0.12 -17.52
N ARG A 148 -2.62 -0.83 -16.79
CA ARG A 148 -2.51 -0.78 -15.31
C ARG A 148 -1.77 0.48 -14.83
N ILE A 149 -0.70 0.90 -15.51
CA ILE A 149 0.04 2.13 -15.17
C ILE A 149 -0.77 3.38 -15.50
N LEU A 150 -1.35 3.42 -16.71
CA LEU A 150 -2.17 4.57 -17.14
C LEU A 150 -3.35 4.79 -16.18
N ASN A 151 -3.97 3.71 -15.75
CA ASN A 151 -5.07 3.76 -14.79
C ASN A 151 -4.62 4.25 -13.41
N LEU A 152 -3.43 3.81 -12.95
CA LEU A 152 -2.83 4.33 -11.73
C LEU A 152 -2.59 5.84 -11.85
N ALA A 153 -2.00 6.29 -12.95
CA ALA A 153 -1.73 7.71 -13.22
C ALA A 153 -3.01 8.55 -13.26
N ARG A 154 -4.08 8.06 -13.91
CA ARG A 154 -5.39 8.72 -13.94
C ARG A 154 -6.00 8.88 -12.56
N ILE A 155 -5.91 7.84 -11.71
CA ILE A 155 -6.40 7.89 -10.33
C ILE A 155 -5.59 8.87 -9.49
N GLU A 156 -4.28 8.90 -9.64
CA GLU A 156 -3.40 9.82 -8.90
C GLU A 156 -3.58 11.29 -9.34
N SER A 157 -3.83 11.54 -10.63
CA SER A 157 -4.10 12.89 -11.16
C SER A 157 -5.52 13.39 -10.92
N LYS A 158 -6.40 12.57 -10.32
CA LYS A 158 -7.83 12.88 -10.08
C LYS A 158 -8.61 13.28 -11.35
N SER A 159 -8.19 12.80 -12.51
CA SER A 159 -8.77 13.16 -13.83
C SER A 159 -10.03 12.33 -14.17
N TYR A 160 -11.05 12.30 -13.28
CA TYR A 160 -12.27 11.48 -13.43
C TYR A 160 -13.56 12.20 -12.98
N ALA A 161 -13.52 13.50 -12.72
CA ALA A 161 -14.60 14.21 -12.02
C ALA A 161 -15.96 14.24 -12.74
N ASN A 162 -15.99 14.10 -14.07
CA ASN A 162 -17.20 14.34 -14.89
C ASN A 162 -17.85 13.08 -15.47
N GLU A 163 -17.45 11.88 -15.04
CA GLU A 163 -17.87 10.61 -15.66
C GLU A 163 -18.84 9.77 -14.79
N PHE A 164 -19.54 10.39 -13.85
CA PHE A 164 -20.48 9.69 -12.98
C PHE A 164 -21.88 9.64 -13.58
N VAL A 165 -22.45 8.43 -13.67
CA VAL A 165 -23.78 8.16 -14.20
C VAL A 165 -24.62 7.36 -13.20
N ASP A 166 -25.94 7.54 -13.22
CA ASP A 166 -26.85 6.73 -12.41
C ASP A 166 -26.90 5.31 -12.97
N THR A 167 -26.58 4.33 -12.13
CA THR A 167 -26.28 2.95 -12.55
C THR A 167 -27.00 1.95 -11.65
N ASP A 168 -27.62 0.95 -12.27
CA ASP A 168 -27.98 -0.31 -11.61
C ASP A 168 -26.72 -1.19 -11.53
N LEU A 169 -26.24 -1.43 -10.30
CA LEU A 169 -25.01 -2.16 -10.07
C LEU A 169 -25.09 -3.63 -10.45
N ILE A 170 -26.26 -4.28 -10.30
CA ILE A 170 -26.42 -5.68 -10.68
C ILE A 170 -26.30 -5.85 -12.18
N THR A 171 -27.00 -5.01 -12.94
CA THR A 171 -26.91 -5.01 -14.40
C THR A 171 -25.50 -4.71 -14.87
N ALA A 172 -24.84 -3.71 -14.29
CA ALA A 172 -23.44 -3.37 -14.62
C ALA A 172 -22.48 -4.54 -14.33
N MET A 173 -22.60 -5.21 -13.18
CA MET A 173 -21.78 -6.38 -12.83
C MET A 173 -22.01 -7.56 -13.76
N ASN A 174 -23.27 -7.87 -14.10
CA ASN A 174 -23.60 -8.96 -15.02
C ASN A 174 -23.01 -8.69 -16.41
N LEU A 175 -23.16 -7.45 -16.92
CA LEU A 175 -22.58 -7.03 -18.19
C LEU A 175 -21.05 -7.15 -18.17
N PHE A 176 -20.41 -6.67 -17.11
CA PHE A 176 -18.96 -6.78 -16.92
C PHE A 176 -18.47 -8.25 -16.95
N ILE A 177 -19.13 -9.14 -16.20
CA ILE A 177 -18.77 -10.57 -16.15
C ILE A 177 -18.98 -11.23 -17.51
N SER A 178 -20.09 -10.93 -18.18
CA SER A 178 -20.39 -11.46 -19.52
C SER A 178 -19.33 -11.05 -20.56
N ASN A 179 -18.96 -9.78 -20.59
CA ASN A 179 -17.96 -9.25 -21.51
C ASN A 179 -16.54 -9.78 -21.23
N ASN A 180 -16.25 -10.18 -20.00
CA ASN A 180 -14.94 -10.64 -19.56
C ASN A 180 -14.91 -12.14 -19.21
N LYS A 181 -15.89 -12.94 -19.67
CA LYS A 181 -16.03 -14.36 -19.36
C LYS A 181 -14.76 -15.16 -19.62
N HIS A 182 -14.00 -14.82 -20.65
CA HIS A 182 -12.73 -15.46 -21.02
C HIS A 182 -11.66 -15.36 -19.94
N LEU A 183 -11.68 -14.32 -19.07
CA LEU A 183 -10.73 -14.15 -17.96
C LEU A 183 -11.07 -15.02 -16.74
N PHE A 184 -12.31 -15.48 -16.66
CA PHE A 184 -12.84 -16.22 -15.52
C PHE A 184 -13.15 -17.70 -15.84
N GLN A 185 -12.62 -18.24 -16.95
CA GLN A 185 -12.88 -19.61 -17.40
C GLN A 185 -12.57 -20.67 -16.34
N ASN A 186 -11.59 -20.44 -15.50
CA ASN A 186 -11.17 -21.33 -14.41
C ASN A 186 -11.86 -21.00 -13.07
N GLY A 187 -12.81 -20.07 -13.05
CA GLY A 187 -13.50 -19.64 -11.83
C GLY A 187 -15.01 -19.53 -12.04
N ASN A 188 -15.79 -19.83 -11.03
CA ASN A 188 -17.24 -19.68 -11.02
C ASN A 188 -17.63 -18.45 -10.22
N ILE A 189 -18.14 -17.40 -10.91
CA ILE A 189 -18.61 -16.16 -10.27
C ILE A 189 -20.12 -16.24 -10.18
N ARG A 190 -20.67 -16.14 -8.97
CA ARG A 190 -22.10 -16.18 -8.70
C ARG A 190 -22.55 -14.87 -8.08
N ILE A 191 -23.51 -14.20 -8.71
CA ILE A 191 -24.16 -13.03 -8.14
C ILE A 191 -25.45 -13.51 -7.46
N HIS A 192 -25.62 -13.17 -6.20
CA HIS A 192 -26.80 -13.42 -5.40
C HIS A 192 -27.57 -12.10 -5.23
N PRO A 193 -28.52 -11.80 -6.12
CA PRO A 193 -29.27 -10.55 -6.03
C PRO A 193 -30.09 -10.54 -4.72
N PRO A 194 -30.29 -9.36 -4.09
CA PRO A 194 -31.14 -9.26 -2.92
C PRO A 194 -32.61 -9.43 -3.29
N GLU A 195 -33.46 -9.74 -2.29
CA GLU A 195 -34.91 -9.86 -2.49
C GLU A 195 -35.58 -8.53 -2.84
N SER A 196 -35.03 -7.40 -2.41
CA SER A 196 -35.54 -6.05 -2.71
C SER A 196 -34.71 -5.37 -3.79
N GLU A 197 -35.34 -4.51 -4.57
CA GLU A 197 -34.67 -3.72 -5.62
C GLU A 197 -33.57 -2.86 -5.01
N LEU A 198 -32.41 -2.82 -5.68
CA LEU A 198 -31.32 -1.94 -5.31
C LEU A 198 -31.60 -0.52 -5.81
N PRO A 199 -31.27 0.52 -5.03
CA PRO A 199 -31.30 1.89 -5.54
C PRO A 199 -30.26 2.06 -6.64
N THR A 200 -30.57 2.91 -7.62
CA THR A 200 -29.58 3.38 -8.58
C THR A 200 -28.54 4.25 -7.85
N LEU A 201 -27.28 4.07 -8.19
CA LEU A 201 -26.17 4.79 -7.57
C LEU A 201 -25.35 5.54 -8.62
N ARG A 202 -24.86 6.72 -8.25
CA ARG A 202 -23.96 7.49 -9.10
C ARG A 202 -22.57 6.86 -9.13
N VAL A 203 -22.19 6.30 -10.26
CA VAL A 203 -20.98 5.51 -10.44
C VAL A 203 -20.20 5.95 -11.66
N ASN A 204 -18.89 6.04 -11.56
CA ASN A 204 -18.00 6.10 -12.70
C ASN A 204 -17.79 4.68 -13.22
N LEU A 205 -18.46 4.29 -14.28
CA LEU A 205 -18.45 2.92 -14.82
C LEU A 205 -17.04 2.41 -15.15
N PRO A 206 -16.17 3.15 -15.86
CA PRO A 206 -14.79 2.71 -16.13
C PRO A 206 -13.99 2.40 -14.86
N LEU A 207 -14.14 3.19 -13.80
CA LEU A 207 -13.47 2.94 -12.52
C LEU A 207 -14.12 1.74 -11.79
N PHE A 208 -15.42 1.57 -11.87
CA PHE A 208 -16.13 0.45 -11.29
C PHE A 208 -15.73 -0.87 -11.95
N ASP A 209 -15.67 -0.90 -13.28
CA ASP A 209 -15.18 -2.06 -14.05
C ASP A 209 -13.75 -2.42 -13.67
N MET A 210 -12.87 -1.42 -13.47
CA MET A 210 -11.52 -1.62 -12.99
C MET A 210 -11.49 -2.20 -11.57
N MET A 211 -12.39 -1.76 -10.69
CA MET A 211 -12.52 -2.32 -9.33
C MET A 211 -12.95 -3.79 -9.39
N LEU A 212 -13.98 -4.10 -10.16
CA LEU A 212 -14.46 -5.47 -10.39
C LEU A 212 -13.35 -6.37 -10.95
N MET A 213 -12.65 -5.89 -11.98
CA MET A 213 -11.51 -6.61 -12.58
C MET A 213 -10.49 -7.00 -11.52
N ASN A 214 -10.08 -6.04 -10.67
CA ASN A 214 -9.06 -6.30 -9.66
C ASN A 214 -9.56 -7.25 -8.54
N LEU A 215 -10.81 -7.14 -8.10
CA LEU A 215 -11.37 -8.03 -7.08
C LEU A 215 -11.55 -9.45 -7.61
N LEU A 216 -12.20 -9.60 -8.77
CA LEU A 216 -12.54 -10.91 -9.34
C LEU A 216 -11.29 -11.64 -9.84
N THR A 217 -10.36 -10.96 -10.51
CA THR A 217 -9.11 -11.60 -10.96
C THR A 217 -8.24 -12.01 -9.78
N ASN A 218 -8.20 -11.24 -8.68
CA ASN A 218 -7.50 -11.65 -7.47
C ASN A 218 -8.12 -12.90 -6.85
N ALA A 219 -9.45 -12.98 -6.76
CA ALA A 219 -10.16 -14.11 -6.20
C ALA A 219 -9.90 -15.41 -6.98
N VAL A 220 -9.78 -15.36 -8.32
CA VAL A 220 -9.43 -16.51 -9.16
C VAL A 220 -7.94 -16.82 -9.10
N LYS A 221 -7.08 -15.80 -9.16
CA LYS A 221 -5.62 -15.95 -9.20
C LYS A 221 -5.01 -16.50 -7.91
N TYR A 222 -5.51 -16.04 -6.78
CA TYR A 222 -5.05 -16.46 -5.45
C TYR A 222 -5.94 -17.57 -4.88
N ASN A 223 -6.28 -18.54 -5.72
CA ASN A 223 -7.13 -19.67 -5.37
C ASN A 223 -6.46 -21.00 -5.77
N ASN A 224 -6.30 -21.88 -4.80
CA ASN A 224 -5.75 -23.22 -4.99
C ASN A 224 -6.84 -24.31 -4.94
N SER A 225 -8.12 -23.90 -4.87
CA SER A 225 -9.23 -24.84 -4.89
C SER A 225 -9.37 -25.51 -6.27
N PRO A 226 -9.79 -26.77 -6.36
CA PRO A 226 -10.12 -27.42 -7.64
C PRO A 226 -11.18 -26.67 -8.44
N GLN A 227 -12.07 -25.95 -7.75
CA GLN A 227 -13.07 -25.08 -8.33
C GLN A 227 -13.07 -23.73 -7.64
N PRO A 228 -12.28 -22.76 -8.17
CA PRO A 228 -12.33 -21.39 -7.68
C PRO A 228 -13.75 -20.81 -7.78
N THR A 229 -14.27 -20.33 -6.66
CA THR A 229 -15.61 -19.72 -6.61
C THR A 229 -15.53 -18.34 -5.98
N VAL A 230 -16.37 -17.44 -6.50
CA VAL A 230 -16.56 -16.10 -5.95
C VAL A 230 -18.06 -15.86 -5.83
N ASP A 231 -18.55 -15.73 -4.61
CA ASP A 231 -19.94 -15.39 -4.32
C ASP A 231 -20.05 -13.89 -4.05
N VAL A 232 -20.90 -13.21 -4.85
CA VAL A 232 -21.16 -11.77 -4.71
C VAL A 232 -22.55 -11.61 -4.09
N GLY A 233 -22.60 -11.15 -2.85
CA GLY A 233 -23.84 -10.94 -2.09
C GLY A 233 -24.05 -9.45 -1.77
N PHE A 234 -25.32 -9.08 -1.48
CA PHE A 234 -25.76 -7.74 -1.19
C PHE A 234 -26.51 -7.70 0.13
N GLU A 235 -26.19 -6.72 0.98
CA GLU A 235 -26.91 -6.46 2.24
C GLU A 235 -27.40 -5.02 2.23
N ILE A 236 -28.71 -4.85 2.26
CA ILE A 236 -29.34 -3.53 2.25
C ILE A 236 -29.64 -3.11 3.70
N HIS A 237 -29.17 -1.94 4.07
CA HIS A 237 -29.47 -1.29 5.36
C HIS A 237 -30.05 0.10 5.12
N PRO A 238 -30.72 0.73 6.10
CA PRO A 238 -31.42 2.00 5.92
C PRO A 238 -30.57 3.18 5.39
N ARG A 239 -29.24 3.13 5.56
CA ARG A 239 -28.32 4.22 5.15
C ARG A 239 -27.09 3.72 4.40
N LYS A 240 -27.01 2.43 4.08
CA LYS A 240 -25.85 1.84 3.41
C LYS A 240 -26.23 0.55 2.69
N LEU A 241 -25.59 0.33 1.57
CA LEU A 241 -25.54 -0.93 0.88
C LEU A 241 -24.17 -1.56 1.11
N ILE A 242 -24.11 -2.84 1.41
CA ILE A 242 -22.86 -3.61 1.51
C ILE A 242 -22.83 -4.64 0.40
N ILE A 243 -21.79 -4.61 -0.43
CA ILE A 243 -21.53 -5.63 -1.44
C ILE A 243 -20.36 -6.47 -0.96
N ARG A 244 -20.54 -7.80 -0.90
CA ARG A 244 -19.52 -8.75 -0.44
C ARG A 244 -19.05 -9.61 -1.59
N PHE A 245 -17.76 -9.68 -1.79
CA PHE A 245 -17.07 -10.57 -2.71
C PHE A 245 -16.36 -11.63 -1.86
N ALA A 246 -16.97 -12.81 -1.72
CA ALA A 246 -16.42 -13.90 -0.93
C ALA A 246 -15.79 -14.95 -1.84
N ASP A 247 -14.50 -15.24 -1.66
CA ASP A 247 -13.76 -16.27 -2.39
C ASP A 247 -13.45 -17.47 -1.49
N ASN A 248 -13.25 -18.64 -2.12
CA ASN A 248 -12.77 -19.86 -1.47
C ASN A 248 -11.25 -20.07 -1.66
N GLY A 249 -10.48 -18.98 -1.80
CA GLY A 249 -9.06 -19.00 -2.09
C GLY A 249 -8.16 -19.29 -0.89
N ILE A 250 -6.87 -18.93 -1.05
CA ILE A 250 -5.82 -19.22 -0.06
C ILE A 250 -6.00 -18.49 1.28
N GLY A 251 -6.89 -17.48 1.36
CA GLY A 251 -7.08 -16.67 2.54
C GLY A 251 -5.94 -15.69 2.82
N ILE A 252 -6.12 -14.86 3.86
CA ILE A 252 -5.17 -13.78 4.21
C ILE A 252 -4.91 -13.83 5.71
N GLU A 253 -3.65 -13.77 6.12
CA GLU A 253 -3.29 -13.65 7.54
C GLU A 253 -3.80 -12.34 8.15
N LYS A 254 -4.28 -12.39 9.38
CA LYS A 254 -4.87 -11.23 10.07
C LYS A 254 -3.95 -10.00 10.11
N LYS A 255 -2.63 -10.20 10.25
CA LYS A 255 -1.64 -9.12 10.26
C LYS A 255 -1.46 -8.42 8.91
N GLU A 256 -1.90 -9.08 7.80
CA GLU A 256 -1.77 -8.59 6.43
C GLU A 256 -3.01 -7.82 5.94
N LEU A 257 -4.20 -8.08 6.51
CA LEU A 257 -5.49 -7.51 6.07
C LEU A 257 -5.50 -5.99 5.88
N ARG A 258 -4.75 -5.25 6.72
CA ARG A 258 -4.63 -3.78 6.57
C ARG A 258 -3.55 -3.35 5.60
N LYS A 259 -2.57 -4.23 5.32
CA LYS A 259 -1.40 -3.89 4.52
C LYS A 259 -1.64 -4.15 3.04
N ILE A 260 -2.50 -5.12 2.69
CA ILE A 260 -2.79 -5.51 1.30
C ILE A 260 -3.33 -4.38 0.43
N PHE A 261 -3.87 -3.30 1.04
CA PHE A 261 -4.32 -2.10 0.34
C PHE A 261 -3.21 -1.05 0.15
N ARG A 262 -1.99 -1.29 0.66
CA ARG A 262 -0.88 -0.35 0.48
C ARG A 262 -0.32 -0.46 -0.93
N LYS A 263 0.07 0.68 -1.51
CA LYS A 263 0.70 0.76 -2.83
C LYS A 263 1.95 -0.14 -2.87
N PHE A 264 2.06 -0.99 -3.90
CA PHE A 264 3.16 -1.93 -4.15
C PHE A 264 3.32 -3.05 -3.11
N TYR A 265 2.36 -3.21 -2.20
CA TYR A 265 2.44 -4.23 -1.16
C TYR A 265 2.03 -5.61 -1.72
N GLN A 266 2.81 -6.62 -1.37
CA GLN A 266 2.56 -8.02 -1.68
C GLN A 266 2.74 -8.85 -0.41
N VAL A 267 1.92 -9.90 -0.22
CA VAL A 267 2.03 -10.83 0.92
C VAL A 267 3.11 -11.86 0.61
N GLY A 268 4.06 -12.10 1.52
CA GLY A 268 5.17 -13.03 1.39
C GLY A 268 6.54 -12.33 1.30
N ARG A 269 7.63 -13.11 1.27
CA ARG A 269 8.99 -12.58 1.07
C ARG A 269 9.24 -12.31 -0.40
N ALA A 270 9.91 -11.20 -0.70
CA ALA A 270 10.26 -10.80 -2.07
C ALA A 270 11.13 -11.87 -2.82
N GLU A 271 11.83 -12.74 -2.07
CA GLU A 271 12.72 -13.79 -2.60
C GLU A 271 11.97 -15.06 -3.00
N ASP A 272 10.83 -15.37 -2.38
CA ASP A 272 10.00 -16.55 -2.68
C ASP A 272 8.93 -16.27 -3.75
N MET A 273 8.82 -15.03 -4.18
CA MET A 273 7.80 -14.58 -5.13
C MET A 273 8.35 -14.51 -6.53
N SER A 274 8.35 -15.65 -7.23
CA SER A 274 8.28 -15.62 -8.70
C SER A 274 7.01 -14.84 -9.08
N ALA A 275 7.18 -13.53 -9.11
CA ALA A 275 6.36 -12.44 -9.65
C ALA A 275 4.90 -12.76 -10.00
N LYS A 276 4.03 -12.91 -9.00
CA LYS A 276 2.59 -13.09 -9.29
C LYS A 276 1.77 -11.80 -9.17
N GLY A 277 2.33 -10.60 -9.33
CA GLY A 277 1.52 -9.38 -9.42
C GLY A 277 2.28 -8.09 -9.09
N SER A 278 1.71 -6.94 -9.43
CA SER A 278 2.34 -5.61 -9.24
C SER A 278 2.16 -5.01 -7.84
N GLY A 279 1.30 -5.58 -7.00
CA GLY A 279 0.90 -4.99 -5.71
C GLY A 279 0.07 -3.70 -5.85
N LEU A 280 -0.53 -3.46 -7.03
CA LEU A 280 -1.34 -2.28 -7.33
C LEU A 280 -2.84 -2.56 -7.28
N GLY A 281 -3.30 -3.80 -7.52
CA GLY A 281 -4.72 -4.10 -7.70
C GLY A 281 -5.60 -3.66 -6.54
N LEU A 282 -5.31 -4.10 -5.31
CA LEU A 282 -6.10 -3.72 -4.13
C LEU A 282 -5.89 -2.25 -3.72
N TYR A 283 -4.73 -1.66 -4.01
CA TYR A 283 -4.53 -0.23 -3.84
C TYR A 283 -5.46 0.58 -4.77
N LEU A 284 -5.60 0.16 -6.04
CA LEU A 284 -6.56 0.75 -6.98
C LEU A 284 -8.00 0.60 -6.47
N VAL A 285 -8.40 -0.59 -6.02
CA VAL A 285 -9.72 -0.83 -5.42
C VAL A 285 -10.00 0.15 -4.28
N GLN A 286 -9.04 0.36 -3.36
CA GLN A 286 -9.20 1.29 -2.24
C GLN A 286 -9.34 2.74 -2.71
N ASN A 287 -8.56 3.17 -3.70
CA ASN A 287 -8.66 4.55 -4.21
C ASN A 287 -9.96 4.76 -5.01
N ILE A 288 -10.38 3.79 -5.82
CA ILE A 288 -11.65 3.85 -6.54
C ILE A 288 -12.82 3.92 -5.54
N ALA A 289 -12.79 3.11 -4.49
CA ALA A 289 -13.79 3.19 -3.42
C ALA A 289 -13.82 4.61 -2.80
N ARG A 290 -12.68 5.21 -2.48
CA ARG A 290 -12.59 6.59 -1.96
C ARG A 290 -13.16 7.64 -2.92
N ILE A 291 -12.90 7.48 -4.24
CA ILE A 291 -13.44 8.37 -5.28
C ILE A 291 -14.97 8.35 -5.28
N HIS A 292 -15.55 7.17 -5.11
CA HIS A 292 -17.01 6.98 -4.99
C HIS A 292 -17.56 7.29 -3.59
N LYS A 293 -16.72 7.72 -2.63
CA LYS A 293 -17.07 7.89 -1.21
C LYS A 293 -17.51 6.57 -0.56
N TRP A 294 -17.05 5.44 -1.08
CA TRP A 294 -17.29 4.12 -0.55
C TRP A 294 -16.15 3.70 0.38
N LYS A 295 -16.40 2.71 1.21
CA LYS A 295 -15.40 2.07 2.07
C LYS A 295 -15.17 0.65 1.62
N VAL A 296 -13.90 0.23 1.50
CA VAL A 296 -13.54 -1.17 1.25
C VAL A 296 -12.82 -1.75 2.46
N GLU A 297 -13.20 -2.97 2.83
CA GLU A 297 -12.60 -3.74 3.91
C GLU A 297 -12.36 -5.18 3.45
N ALA A 298 -11.33 -5.81 3.99
CA ALA A 298 -11.03 -7.21 3.75
C ALA A 298 -11.19 -8.00 5.06
N HIS A 299 -11.78 -9.16 4.98
CA HIS A 299 -11.91 -10.12 6.06
C HIS A 299 -11.43 -11.49 5.60
N SER A 300 -10.76 -12.23 6.48
CA SER A 300 -10.39 -13.63 6.29
C SER A 300 -10.20 -14.29 7.65
N GLN A 301 -10.61 -15.56 7.75
CA GLN A 301 -10.39 -16.36 8.95
C GLN A 301 -8.94 -16.91 9.01
N GLY A 302 -8.12 -16.66 7.99
CA GLY A 302 -6.73 -17.12 7.90
C GLY A 302 -6.46 -17.94 6.64
N ILE A 303 -5.26 -18.48 6.59
CA ILE A 303 -4.80 -19.28 5.44
C ILE A 303 -5.70 -20.52 5.23
N GLY A 304 -6.05 -20.77 3.96
CA GLY A 304 -6.92 -21.88 3.55
C GLY A 304 -8.42 -21.66 3.79
N LYS A 305 -8.83 -20.47 4.27
CA LYS A 305 -10.24 -20.18 4.62
C LYS A 305 -10.92 -19.17 3.69
N GLY A 306 -10.28 -18.84 2.56
CA GLY A 306 -10.79 -17.84 1.64
C GLY A 306 -10.71 -16.42 2.20
N SER A 307 -11.21 -15.47 1.42
CA SER A 307 -11.27 -14.05 1.79
C SER A 307 -12.61 -13.44 1.40
N THR A 308 -13.01 -12.40 2.09
CA THR A 308 -14.18 -11.60 1.77
C THR A 308 -13.80 -10.13 1.69
N PHE A 309 -14.02 -9.54 0.52
CA PHE A 309 -13.88 -8.09 0.33
C PHE A 309 -15.26 -7.45 0.38
N SER A 310 -15.46 -6.50 1.27
CA SER A 310 -16.73 -5.82 1.48
C SER A 310 -16.63 -4.36 1.04
N LEU A 311 -17.51 -3.94 0.14
CA LEU A 311 -17.70 -2.55 -0.25
C LEU A 311 -18.91 -2.00 0.50
N THR A 312 -18.74 -0.94 1.27
CA THR A 312 -19.83 -0.23 1.95
C THR A 312 -20.10 1.09 1.22
N LEU A 313 -21.30 1.21 0.68
CA LEU A 313 -21.79 2.32 -0.11
C LEU A 313 -22.82 3.10 0.71
N PRO A 314 -22.71 4.43 0.86
CA PRO A 314 -23.79 5.24 1.41
C PRO A 314 -24.97 5.27 0.41
N VAL A 315 -26.18 5.13 0.93
CA VAL A 315 -27.45 5.19 0.18
C VAL A 315 -28.30 6.32 0.75
#